data_aebf479852b32fe02372e7ac05c5a186
#
_entry.id   aebf479852b32fe02372e7ac05c5a186
#
_cell.length_a   1.000
_cell.length_b   1.000
_cell.length_c   1.000
_cell.angle_alpha   90.00
_cell.angle_beta   90.00
_cell.angle_gamma   90.00
#
_symmetry.space_group_name_H-M   'P 1'
#
loop_
_entity.id
_entity.type
_entity.pdbx_description
1 polymer ?
#
loop_
_entity_poly.entity_id
_entity_poly.type
_entity_poly.pdbx_seq_one_letter_code
_entity_poly.pdbx_strand_id
1 'polypeptide(L)'
;MTVPVPATAIDRAAPLNVLREEIRAQPSYVVAPSAGLVKLDAMENPYPLPASLPDGMREQFAQCLATVALNRYPLPGQAELKAQLATRAGVPAGFGLLLGNGSDEIIAMLSSAVARPGAVILAPLPGFVMYEASARLAGCTFVGVPLRDDFSLDLDALCLAIHRDRPSVIWLAHPNNPTGNAFEAQAIETILRVAQEAGAGFVVVDEAYRPFTDHSWMPRLAEFPNLLVMQTLSKLGLAGVRLGYVAGRPEVLAELDKVRPPYNINVLTEAAAQWILTHAGAVLDAQAAQIRSDRSDLALALGAIAGVQRVFHSEANFLLFRVAQPAPTMAGLRARGVLIKDVSRAHPLLAGCLRVTVGTAPENAAFLVALHAVLDGAQTAPANP
;
A
#
# COMPACT_ATOMS: atom_id res chain seq x y z
N MET A 1 -44.02 -17.93 46.93
CA MET A 1 -44.33 -18.21 45.49
C MET A 1 -43.55 -17.23 44.65
N THR A 2 -42.43 -17.68 44.09
CA THR A 2 -41.62 -16.93 43.14
C THR A 2 -42.19 -17.14 41.75
N VAL A 3 -42.72 -16.06 41.15
CA VAL A 3 -43.21 -16.06 39.77
C VAL A 3 -41.99 -16.20 38.85
N PRO A 4 -41.95 -17.24 37.99
CA PRO A 4 -40.85 -17.34 37.00
C PRO A 4 -41.00 -16.23 35.98
N VAL A 5 -39.93 -15.41 35.83
CA VAL A 5 -39.79 -14.45 34.75
C VAL A 5 -39.61 -15.26 33.46
N PRO A 6 -40.47 -15.09 32.44
CA PRO A 6 -40.29 -15.80 31.18
C PRO A 6 -38.95 -15.42 30.55
N ALA A 7 -38.13 -16.42 30.24
CA ALA A 7 -36.92 -16.21 29.48
C ALA A 7 -37.33 -15.72 28.06
N THR A 8 -37.42 -14.41 27.90
CA THR A 8 -37.52 -13.82 26.58
C THR A 8 -36.31 -14.28 25.75
N ALA A 9 -36.56 -14.90 24.63
CA ALA A 9 -35.51 -15.26 23.68
C ALA A 9 -34.66 -14.01 23.39
N ILE A 10 -33.39 -14.01 23.83
CA ILE A 10 -32.48 -12.92 23.57
C ILE A 10 -32.34 -12.85 22.05
N ASP A 11 -32.86 -11.79 21.46
CA ASP A 11 -32.64 -11.49 20.04
C ASP A 11 -31.12 -11.31 19.82
N ARG A 12 -30.46 -12.34 19.32
CA ARG A 12 -29.02 -12.35 19.07
C ARG A 12 -28.59 -11.33 18.00
N ALA A 13 -29.53 -10.80 17.23
CA ALA A 13 -29.27 -9.74 16.25
C ALA A 13 -29.29 -8.33 16.87
N ALA A 14 -29.93 -8.15 18.02
CA ALA A 14 -30.09 -6.85 18.66
C ALA A 14 -28.76 -6.08 18.91
N PRO A 15 -27.64 -6.72 19.37
CA PRO A 15 -26.38 -6.02 19.54
C PRO A 15 -25.75 -5.52 18.24
N LEU A 16 -26.04 -6.16 17.11
CA LEU A 16 -25.46 -5.77 15.81
C LEU A 16 -26.12 -4.51 15.24
N ASN A 17 -27.33 -4.17 15.70
CA ASN A 17 -28.09 -3.00 15.19
C ASN A 17 -27.48 -1.66 15.64
N VAL A 18 -26.57 -1.66 16.62
CA VAL A 18 -25.82 -0.45 17.03
C VAL A 18 -24.64 -0.16 16.11
N LEU A 19 -24.22 -1.13 15.29
CA LEU A 19 -23.16 -0.94 14.30
C LEU A 19 -23.72 -0.24 13.06
N ARG A 20 -22.98 0.72 12.53
CA ARG A 20 -23.33 1.42 11.29
C ARG A 20 -23.51 0.43 10.14
N GLU A 21 -24.46 0.70 9.26
CA GLU A 21 -24.77 -0.17 8.12
C GLU A 21 -23.57 -0.31 7.18
N GLU A 22 -22.82 0.79 6.96
CA GLU A 22 -21.64 0.80 6.11
C GLU A 22 -20.54 -0.15 6.63
N ILE A 23 -20.44 -0.32 7.97
CA ILE A 23 -19.51 -1.29 8.58
C ILE A 23 -20.00 -2.72 8.37
N ARG A 24 -21.31 -2.96 8.58
CA ARG A 24 -21.89 -4.29 8.42
C ARG A 24 -21.89 -4.79 6.99
N ALA A 25 -21.99 -3.87 6.02
CA ALA A 25 -21.97 -4.18 4.60
C ALA A 25 -20.56 -4.44 4.04
N GLN A 26 -19.49 -4.01 4.74
CA GLN A 26 -18.13 -4.24 4.28
C GLN A 26 -17.66 -5.68 4.55
N PRO A 27 -17.06 -6.34 3.55
CA PRO A 27 -16.38 -7.61 3.81
C PRO A 27 -15.11 -7.38 4.65
N SER A 28 -14.79 -8.32 5.53
CA SER A 28 -13.49 -8.33 6.20
C SER A 28 -12.36 -8.47 5.20
N TYR A 29 -11.24 -7.79 5.45
CA TYR A 29 -10.04 -7.98 4.65
C TYR A 29 -9.49 -9.40 4.85
N VAL A 30 -9.44 -10.19 3.79
CA VAL A 30 -9.01 -11.59 3.85
C VAL A 30 -7.60 -11.72 3.28
N VAL A 31 -6.69 -12.25 4.09
CA VAL A 31 -5.35 -12.66 3.65
C VAL A 31 -5.40 -14.11 3.18
N ALA A 32 -4.90 -14.36 1.97
CA ALA A 32 -4.87 -15.72 1.43
C ALA A 32 -3.89 -16.59 2.22
N PRO A 33 -4.24 -17.85 2.57
CA PRO A 33 -3.30 -18.78 3.18
C PRO A 33 -2.14 -19.05 2.22
N SER A 34 -0.90 -18.90 2.73
CA SER A 34 0.33 -18.99 1.93
C SER A 34 1.32 -20.06 2.42
N ALA A 35 1.00 -20.81 3.48
CA ALA A 35 1.90 -21.83 4.01
C ALA A 35 2.26 -22.88 2.92
N GLY A 36 3.57 -23.09 2.72
CA GLY A 36 4.08 -24.02 1.73
C GLY A 36 4.02 -23.53 0.27
N LEU A 37 3.64 -22.28 0.03
CA LEU A 37 3.59 -21.67 -1.30
C LEU A 37 4.73 -20.64 -1.49
N VAL A 38 5.20 -20.51 -2.72
CA VAL A 38 5.98 -19.35 -3.15
C VAL A 38 5.05 -18.14 -3.13
N LYS A 39 5.29 -17.21 -2.17
CA LYS A 39 4.38 -16.10 -1.84
C LYS A 39 4.73 -14.84 -2.60
N LEU A 40 4.03 -14.57 -3.70
CA LEU A 40 4.23 -13.43 -4.59
C LEU A 40 2.97 -12.55 -4.74
N ASP A 41 2.14 -12.44 -3.68
CA ASP A 41 0.84 -11.77 -3.73
C ASP A 41 0.79 -10.40 -3.03
N ALA A 42 1.70 -10.13 -2.06
CA ALA A 42 1.56 -9.03 -1.11
C ALA A 42 2.60 -7.89 -1.26
N MET A 43 3.38 -7.88 -2.34
CA MET A 43 4.40 -6.86 -2.61
C MET A 43 5.39 -6.69 -1.44
N GLU A 44 5.78 -7.81 -0.81
CA GLU A 44 6.82 -7.85 0.21
C GLU A 44 8.20 -7.88 -0.45
N ASN A 45 9.23 -7.47 0.26
CA ASN A 45 10.61 -7.69 -0.14
C ASN A 45 10.95 -9.17 0.09
N PRO A 46 11.40 -9.91 -0.93
CA PRO A 46 11.65 -11.35 -0.81
C PRO A 46 12.94 -11.71 -0.05
N TYR A 47 13.80 -10.73 0.22
CA TYR A 47 15.10 -10.94 0.87
C TYR A 47 14.98 -10.76 2.39
N PRO A 48 15.11 -11.84 3.20
CA PRO A 48 15.05 -11.72 4.66
C PRO A 48 16.24 -10.88 5.17
N LEU A 49 15.97 -9.77 5.87
CA LEU A 49 17.03 -8.89 6.37
C LEU A 49 18.07 -9.65 7.25
N PRO A 50 17.67 -10.52 8.21
CA PRO A 50 18.66 -11.22 9.04
C PRO A 50 19.64 -12.08 8.25
N ALA A 51 19.21 -12.66 7.14
CA ALA A 51 20.08 -13.47 6.27
C ALA A 51 21.03 -12.62 5.42
N SER A 52 20.70 -11.35 5.23
CA SER A 52 21.46 -10.39 4.42
C SER A 52 22.42 -9.53 5.25
N LEU A 53 22.36 -9.62 6.59
CA LEU A 53 23.24 -8.85 7.46
C LEU A 53 24.66 -9.42 7.44
N PRO A 54 25.70 -8.56 7.42
CA PRO A 54 27.08 -8.96 7.64
C PRO A 54 27.28 -9.72 8.96
N ASP A 55 28.39 -10.47 9.06
CA ASP A 55 28.73 -11.22 10.24
C ASP A 55 28.80 -10.32 11.49
N GLY A 56 28.26 -10.81 12.60
CA GLY A 56 28.20 -10.10 13.89
C GLY A 56 27.09 -9.07 14.01
N MET A 57 26.47 -8.62 12.90
CA MET A 57 25.38 -7.63 12.96
C MET A 57 24.06 -8.24 13.42
N ARG A 58 23.85 -9.54 13.18
CA ARG A 58 22.65 -10.24 13.70
C ARG A 58 22.62 -10.28 15.22
N GLU A 59 23.78 -10.55 15.83
CA GLU A 59 23.97 -10.57 17.28
C GLU A 59 23.78 -9.18 17.88
N GLN A 60 24.31 -8.15 17.22
CA GLN A 60 24.11 -6.75 17.64
C GLN A 60 22.63 -6.34 17.56
N PHE A 61 21.94 -6.73 16.48
CA PHE A 61 20.51 -6.47 16.36
C PHE A 61 19.69 -7.21 17.42
N ALA A 62 19.99 -8.49 17.67
CA ALA A 62 19.36 -9.27 18.72
C ALA A 62 19.60 -8.64 20.10
N GLN A 63 20.83 -8.19 20.39
CA GLN A 63 21.17 -7.51 21.64
C GLN A 63 20.41 -6.18 21.78
N CYS A 64 20.31 -5.39 20.72
CA CYS A 64 19.51 -4.17 20.72
C CYS A 64 18.07 -4.45 21.14
N LEU A 65 17.42 -5.44 20.53
CA LEU A 65 16.03 -5.80 20.87
C LEU A 65 15.87 -6.39 22.27
N ALA A 66 16.87 -7.14 22.76
CA ALA A 66 16.87 -7.74 24.10
C ALA A 66 16.94 -6.69 25.23
N THR A 67 17.43 -5.47 24.93
CA THR A 67 17.52 -4.38 25.92
C THR A 67 16.27 -3.50 25.99
N VAL A 68 15.28 -3.72 25.12
CA VAL A 68 14.06 -2.91 25.06
C VAL A 68 13.20 -3.15 26.30
N ALA A 69 12.81 -2.07 26.96
CA ALA A 69 11.95 -2.10 28.16
C ALA A 69 10.49 -2.36 27.79
N LEU A 70 10.10 -3.63 27.60
CA LEU A 70 8.76 -4.03 27.19
C LEU A 70 7.63 -3.67 28.21
N ASN A 71 8.00 -3.38 29.45
CA ASN A 71 7.08 -2.99 30.53
C ASN A 71 6.82 -1.47 30.57
N ARG A 72 7.31 -0.71 29.60
CA ARG A 72 7.14 0.75 29.52
C ARG A 72 6.54 1.16 28.20
N TYR A 73 5.76 2.23 28.19
CA TYR A 73 5.33 2.90 26.98
C TYR A 73 6.52 3.52 26.25
N PRO A 74 6.47 3.64 24.91
CA PRO A 74 7.49 4.36 24.16
C PRO A 74 7.60 5.82 24.61
N LEU A 75 8.78 6.40 24.44
CA LEU A 75 8.98 7.82 24.72
C LEU A 75 8.15 8.68 23.74
N PRO A 76 7.57 9.80 24.21
CA PRO A 76 6.79 10.67 23.37
C PRO A 76 7.63 11.27 22.22
N GLY A 77 7.01 11.34 21.04
CA GLY A 77 7.54 12.12 19.91
C GLY A 77 8.50 11.40 18.97
N GLN A 78 9.17 10.29 19.39
CA GLN A 78 10.13 9.52 18.56
C GLN A 78 11.08 10.41 17.76
N ALA A 79 11.67 11.45 18.39
CA ALA A 79 12.41 12.51 17.70
C ALA A 79 13.59 11.98 16.88
N GLU A 80 14.36 11.02 17.43
CA GLU A 80 15.50 10.43 16.76
C GLU A 80 15.08 9.62 15.54
N LEU A 81 14.06 8.77 15.67
CA LEU A 81 13.51 7.99 14.56
C LEU A 81 12.98 8.91 13.45
N LYS A 82 12.24 9.97 13.81
CA LYS A 82 11.76 10.96 12.85
C LYS A 82 12.90 11.66 12.14
N ALA A 83 13.97 12.02 12.83
CA ALA A 83 15.16 12.65 12.22
C ALA A 83 15.84 11.72 11.20
N GLN A 84 16.01 10.44 11.54
CA GLN A 84 16.57 9.44 10.63
C GLN A 84 15.70 9.24 9.38
N LEU A 85 14.39 9.11 9.57
CA LEU A 85 13.44 8.97 8.47
C LEU A 85 13.40 10.22 7.59
N ALA A 86 13.40 11.42 8.18
CA ALA A 86 13.42 12.69 7.45
C ALA A 86 14.68 12.84 6.59
N THR A 87 15.85 12.51 7.16
CA THR A 87 17.13 12.51 6.43
C THR A 87 17.08 11.53 5.26
N ARG A 88 16.65 10.28 5.51
CA ARG A 88 16.56 9.26 4.48
C ARG A 88 15.57 9.61 3.36
N ALA A 89 14.44 10.21 3.71
CA ALA A 89 13.40 10.59 2.75
C ALA A 89 13.70 11.91 2.02
N GLY A 90 14.70 12.68 2.45
CA GLY A 90 15.00 14.01 1.90
C GLY A 90 13.92 15.04 2.23
N VAL A 91 13.36 15.00 3.43
CA VAL A 91 12.36 15.98 3.89
C VAL A 91 13.01 17.35 3.97
N PRO A 92 12.44 18.40 3.33
CA PRO A 92 13.00 19.75 3.37
C PRO A 92 13.01 20.34 4.78
N ALA A 93 13.95 21.26 5.04
CA ALA A 93 13.97 22.02 6.29
C ALA A 93 12.64 22.77 6.51
N GLY A 94 12.16 22.78 7.74
CA GLY A 94 10.89 23.41 8.11
C GLY A 94 9.66 22.51 7.93
N PHE A 95 9.82 21.28 7.42
CA PHE A 95 8.78 20.28 7.34
C PHE A 95 8.99 19.19 8.41
N GLY A 96 7.92 18.45 8.75
CA GLY A 96 7.94 17.43 9.78
C GLY A 96 7.42 16.08 9.30
N LEU A 97 7.44 15.12 10.22
CA LEU A 97 6.87 13.78 10.02
C LEU A 97 5.85 13.44 11.11
N LEU A 98 4.77 12.78 10.71
CA LEU A 98 3.84 12.08 11.59
C LEU A 98 3.96 10.58 11.30
N LEU A 99 4.18 9.78 12.36
CA LEU A 99 4.36 8.33 12.24
C LEU A 99 3.03 7.59 12.40
N GLY A 100 2.87 6.50 11.65
CA GLY A 100 1.74 5.58 11.75
C GLY A 100 2.19 4.12 11.81
N ASN A 101 1.36 3.27 12.37
CA ASN A 101 1.55 1.82 12.41
C ASN A 101 1.31 1.22 11.00
N GLY A 102 2.21 1.53 10.08
CA GLY A 102 2.07 1.37 8.63
C GLY A 102 1.29 2.52 7.99
N SER A 103 1.29 2.57 6.66
CA SER A 103 0.53 3.57 5.89
C SER A 103 -0.98 3.46 6.10
N ASP A 104 -1.50 2.26 6.38
CA ASP A 104 -2.94 2.05 6.60
C ASP A 104 -3.48 2.86 7.79
N GLU A 105 -2.70 3.00 8.88
CA GLU A 105 -3.10 3.85 10.02
C GLU A 105 -3.11 5.33 9.61
N ILE A 106 -2.15 5.78 8.80
CA ILE A 106 -2.11 7.17 8.31
C ILE A 106 -3.32 7.46 7.42
N ILE A 107 -3.69 6.53 6.54
CA ILE A 107 -4.90 6.63 5.70
C ILE A 107 -6.15 6.75 6.59
N ALA A 108 -6.24 5.92 7.63
CA ALA A 108 -7.36 5.97 8.57
C ALA A 108 -7.39 7.27 9.38
N MET A 109 -6.23 7.76 9.84
CA MET A 109 -6.11 9.04 10.56
C MET A 109 -6.53 10.21 9.69
N LEU A 110 -6.05 10.30 8.45
CA LEU A 110 -6.42 11.35 7.50
C LEU A 110 -7.92 11.31 7.20
N SER A 111 -8.48 10.11 6.95
CA SER A 111 -9.90 9.95 6.72
C SER A 111 -10.73 10.41 7.93
N SER A 112 -10.30 10.06 9.14
CA SER A 112 -10.97 10.45 10.39
C SER A 112 -10.85 11.95 10.66
N ALA A 113 -9.68 12.55 10.38
CA ALA A 113 -9.43 13.98 10.61
C ALA A 113 -10.33 14.89 9.75
N VAL A 114 -10.70 14.43 8.55
CA VAL A 114 -11.56 15.20 7.63
C VAL A 114 -13.03 14.80 7.70
N ALA A 115 -13.38 13.79 8.51
CA ALA A 115 -14.73 13.25 8.61
C ALA A 115 -15.70 14.30 9.17
N ARG A 116 -16.63 14.73 8.33
CA ARG A 116 -17.75 15.64 8.64
C ARG A 116 -18.88 15.35 7.67
N PRO A 117 -20.12 15.77 7.96
CA PRO A 117 -21.22 15.64 7.00
C PRO A 117 -20.86 16.22 5.64
N GLY A 118 -20.99 15.40 4.58
CA GLY A 118 -20.66 15.81 3.21
C GLY A 118 -19.16 15.81 2.86
N ALA A 119 -18.27 15.34 3.75
CA ALA A 119 -16.85 15.21 3.41
C ALA A 119 -16.62 14.21 2.28
N VAL A 120 -15.82 14.60 1.29
CA VAL A 120 -15.48 13.78 0.13
C VAL A 120 -13.99 13.42 0.17
N ILE A 121 -13.68 12.17 -0.12
CA ILE A 121 -12.34 11.67 -0.39
C ILE A 121 -12.32 11.16 -1.83
N LEU A 122 -11.33 11.59 -2.61
CA LEU A 122 -11.22 11.27 -4.02
C LEU A 122 -9.93 10.49 -4.30
N ALA A 123 -10.01 9.51 -5.22
CA ALA A 123 -8.84 8.84 -5.77
C ALA A 123 -9.06 8.38 -7.21
N PRO A 124 -8.01 8.26 -8.04
CA PRO A 124 -8.06 7.55 -9.31
C PRO A 124 -8.33 6.05 -9.12
N LEU A 125 -9.09 5.46 -10.05
CA LEU A 125 -9.39 4.02 -10.06
C LEU A 125 -8.99 3.37 -11.40
N PRO A 126 -8.42 2.14 -11.39
CA PRO A 126 -8.11 1.33 -10.22
C PRO A 126 -6.97 1.91 -9.37
N GLY A 127 -7.14 1.86 -8.06
CA GLY A 127 -6.20 2.38 -7.06
C GLY A 127 -6.09 1.47 -5.84
N PHE A 128 -5.38 1.94 -4.81
CA PHE A 128 -5.22 1.18 -3.58
C PHE A 128 -6.54 1.12 -2.79
N VAL A 129 -7.01 -0.09 -2.53
CA VAL A 129 -8.35 -0.36 -1.97
C VAL A 129 -8.60 0.28 -0.60
N MET A 130 -7.54 0.58 0.17
CA MET A 130 -7.68 1.14 1.52
C MET A 130 -8.13 2.60 1.51
N TYR A 131 -7.98 3.34 0.41
CA TYR A 131 -8.49 4.71 0.33
C TYR A 131 -10.01 4.73 0.41
N GLU A 132 -10.68 3.90 -0.41
CA GLU A 132 -12.13 3.76 -0.37
C GLU A 132 -12.61 3.15 0.94
N ALA A 133 -11.97 2.06 1.39
CA ALA A 133 -12.35 1.37 2.61
C ALA A 133 -12.29 2.30 3.83
N SER A 134 -11.19 3.06 4.00
CA SER A 134 -11.02 4.00 5.11
C SER A 134 -11.96 5.20 5.01
N ALA A 135 -12.22 5.73 3.80
CA ALA A 135 -13.20 6.79 3.60
C ALA A 135 -14.59 6.37 4.06
N ARG A 136 -15.06 5.20 3.65
CA ARG A 136 -16.35 4.62 4.06
C ARG A 136 -16.42 4.37 5.57
N LEU A 137 -15.35 3.80 6.17
CA LEU A 137 -15.26 3.58 7.60
C LEU A 137 -15.32 4.89 8.40
N ALA A 138 -14.75 5.96 7.89
CA ALA A 138 -14.83 7.29 8.49
C ALA A 138 -16.18 8.00 8.26
N GLY A 139 -17.07 7.45 7.42
CA GLY A 139 -18.35 8.08 7.06
C GLY A 139 -18.23 9.18 6.00
N CYS A 140 -17.10 9.21 5.29
CA CYS A 140 -16.90 10.11 4.15
C CYS A 140 -17.48 9.50 2.85
N THR A 141 -17.88 10.36 1.92
CA THR A 141 -18.20 9.94 0.56
C THR A 141 -16.91 9.68 -0.20
N PHE A 142 -16.80 8.51 -0.82
CA PHE A 142 -15.67 8.21 -1.70
C PHE A 142 -16.06 8.47 -3.16
N VAL A 143 -15.21 9.22 -3.87
CA VAL A 143 -15.36 9.50 -5.31
C VAL A 143 -14.17 8.90 -6.04
N GLY A 144 -14.42 7.85 -6.82
CA GLY A 144 -13.43 7.23 -7.70
C GLY A 144 -13.51 7.83 -9.10
N VAL A 145 -12.40 8.28 -9.65
CA VAL A 145 -12.30 8.76 -11.04
C VAL A 145 -11.52 7.72 -11.85
N PRO A 146 -12.10 7.13 -12.91
CA PRO A 146 -11.41 6.13 -13.71
C PRO A 146 -10.12 6.67 -14.34
N LEU A 147 -9.06 5.84 -14.31
CA LEU A 147 -7.88 6.03 -15.14
C LEU A 147 -8.23 5.82 -16.61
N ARG A 148 -7.39 6.29 -17.51
CA ARG A 148 -7.47 5.95 -18.93
C ARG A 148 -7.08 4.48 -19.18
N ASP A 149 -7.31 3.98 -20.38
CA ASP A 149 -7.01 2.58 -20.77
C ASP A 149 -5.53 2.21 -20.67
N ASP A 150 -4.64 3.19 -20.73
CA ASP A 150 -3.20 3.05 -20.55
C ASP A 150 -2.75 3.22 -19.09
N PHE A 151 -3.70 3.39 -18.17
CA PHE A 151 -3.52 3.69 -16.76
C PHE A 151 -2.92 5.07 -16.45
N SER A 152 -2.91 5.99 -17.40
CA SER A 152 -2.63 7.40 -17.14
C SER A 152 -3.81 8.08 -16.44
N LEU A 153 -3.54 9.22 -15.78
CA LEU A 153 -4.59 10.04 -15.14
C LEU A 153 -5.50 10.68 -16.22
N ASP A 154 -6.80 10.56 -16.06
CA ASP A 154 -7.75 11.37 -16.80
C ASP A 154 -7.87 12.74 -16.12
N LEU A 155 -7.01 13.69 -16.55
CA LEU A 155 -6.93 15.02 -15.93
C LEU A 155 -8.24 15.80 -16.07
N ASP A 156 -8.92 15.69 -17.21
CA ASP A 156 -10.17 16.43 -17.43
C ASP A 156 -11.24 15.96 -16.46
N ALA A 157 -11.40 14.63 -16.31
CA ALA A 157 -12.34 14.04 -15.38
C ALA A 157 -11.97 14.34 -13.91
N LEU A 158 -10.67 14.30 -13.57
CA LEU A 158 -10.18 14.61 -12.22
C LEU A 158 -10.41 16.08 -11.87
N CYS A 159 -10.05 17.02 -12.75
CA CYS A 159 -10.27 18.44 -12.53
C CYS A 159 -11.76 18.76 -12.37
N LEU A 160 -12.60 18.16 -13.20
CA LEU A 160 -14.06 18.33 -13.09
C LEU A 160 -14.57 17.83 -11.73
N ALA A 161 -14.14 16.64 -11.29
CA ALA A 161 -14.53 16.07 -10.00
C ALA A 161 -14.03 16.93 -8.82
N ILE A 162 -12.79 17.46 -8.89
CA ILE A 162 -12.23 18.36 -7.88
C ILE A 162 -13.05 19.64 -7.73
N HIS A 163 -13.42 20.28 -8.84
CA HIS A 163 -14.24 21.50 -8.80
C HIS A 163 -15.67 21.22 -8.29
N ARG A 164 -16.27 20.11 -8.72
CA ARG A 164 -17.63 19.74 -8.32
C ARG A 164 -17.73 19.36 -6.85
N ASP A 165 -16.83 18.49 -6.38
CA ASP A 165 -16.96 17.81 -5.10
C ASP A 165 -16.09 18.46 -3.99
N ARG A 166 -15.11 19.27 -4.35
CA ARG A 166 -14.16 19.91 -3.42
C ARG A 166 -13.65 18.92 -2.37
N PRO A 167 -13.01 17.83 -2.77
CA PRO A 167 -12.63 16.76 -1.85
C PRO A 167 -11.72 17.26 -0.73
N SER A 168 -11.95 16.76 0.48
CA SER A 168 -11.10 17.06 1.64
C SER A 168 -9.73 16.39 1.54
N VAL A 169 -9.66 15.23 0.86
CA VAL A 169 -8.42 14.51 0.56
C VAL A 169 -8.50 13.93 -0.85
N ILE A 170 -7.41 14.08 -1.60
CA ILE A 170 -7.18 13.45 -2.90
C ILE A 170 -5.98 12.51 -2.73
N TRP A 171 -6.16 11.21 -2.97
CA TRP A 171 -5.09 10.22 -2.91
C TRP A 171 -4.49 9.97 -4.28
N LEU A 172 -3.17 10.02 -4.39
CA LEU A 172 -2.41 9.69 -5.60
C LEU A 172 -1.31 8.68 -5.23
N ALA A 173 -1.55 7.39 -5.45
CA ALA A 173 -0.50 6.38 -5.28
C ALA A 173 0.53 6.51 -6.42
N HIS A 174 1.80 6.66 -6.08
CA HIS A 174 2.86 6.96 -7.03
C HIS A 174 4.18 6.29 -6.66
N PRO A 175 4.51 5.15 -7.28
CA PRO A 175 3.79 4.36 -8.29
C PRO A 175 2.43 3.84 -7.85
N ASN A 176 1.50 3.71 -8.82
CA ASN A 176 0.14 3.28 -8.52
C ASN A 176 0.02 1.78 -8.22
N ASN A 177 -0.90 1.40 -7.39
CA ASN A 177 -1.24 0.01 -7.10
C ASN A 177 -2.74 -0.20 -7.42
N PRO A 178 -3.12 -1.14 -8.35
CA PRO A 178 -2.33 -2.32 -8.76
C PRO A 178 -1.62 -2.18 -10.13
N THR A 179 -1.59 -1.03 -10.76
CA THR A 179 -1.13 -0.88 -12.14
C THR A 179 0.40 -0.80 -12.30
N GLY A 180 1.11 -0.36 -11.25
CA GLY A 180 2.57 -0.32 -11.19
C GLY A 180 3.23 0.91 -11.81
N ASN A 181 2.53 1.66 -12.64
CA ASN A 181 3.06 2.85 -13.31
C ASN A 181 3.17 4.06 -12.36
N ALA A 182 4.15 4.91 -12.60
CA ALA A 182 4.20 6.26 -12.08
C ALA A 182 3.33 7.18 -12.94
N PHE A 183 2.69 8.17 -12.31
CA PHE A 183 1.96 9.20 -13.04
C PHE A 183 2.91 10.31 -13.48
N GLU A 184 2.59 10.97 -14.58
CA GLU A 184 3.35 12.11 -15.07
C GLU A 184 3.40 13.24 -14.04
N ALA A 185 4.59 13.78 -13.77
CA ALA A 185 4.78 14.84 -12.78
C ALA A 185 3.89 16.08 -13.06
N GLN A 186 3.79 16.47 -14.33
CA GLN A 186 2.95 17.59 -14.75
C GLN A 186 1.46 17.35 -14.44
N ALA A 187 1.01 16.10 -14.50
CA ALA A 187 -0.36 15.74 -14.17
C ALA A 187 -0.64 15.91 -12.67
N ILE A 188 0.28 15.47 -11.82
CA ILE A 188 0.17 15.63 -10.37
C ILE A 188 0.23 17.12 -9.99
N GLU A 189 1.12 17.92 -10.62
CA GLU A 189 1.17 19.38 -10.42
C GLU A 189 -0.16 20.05 -10.76
N THR A 190 -0.77 19.65 -11.87
CA THR A 190 -2.07 20.17 -12.29
C THR A 190 -3.13 19.89 -11.22
N ILE A 191 -3.17 18.67 -10.69
CA ILE A 191 -4.11 18.30 -9.63
C ILE A 191 -3.88 19.13 -8.36
N LEU A 192 -2.61 19.35 -7.95
CA LEU A 192 -2.26 20.17 -6.78
C LEU A 192 -2.75 21.60 -6.92
N ARG A 193 -2.55 22.22 -8.11
CA ARG A 193 -2.99 23.60 -8.39
C ARG A 193 -4.51 23.70 -8.45
N VAL A 194 -5.15 22.82 -9.20
CA VAL A 194 -6.62 22.79 -9.34
C VAL A 194 -7.28 22.56 -7.99
N ALA A 195 -6.74 21.67 -7.15
CA ALA A 195 -7.25 21.44 -5.80
C ALA A 195 -7.16 22.72 -4.94
N GLN A 196 -6.05 23.44 -5.03
CA GLN A 196 -5.87 24.71 -4.31
C GLN A 196 -6.85 25.79 -4.81
N GLU A 197 -6.99 25.96 -6.12
CA GLU A 197 -7.89 26.93 -6.76
C GLU A 197 -9.37 26.64 -6.44
N ALA A 198 -9.77 25.37 -6.41
CA ALA A 198 -11.12 24.95 -6.08
C ALA A 198 -11.45 25.07 -4.57
N GLY A 199 -10.46 25.36 -3.72
CA GLY A 199 -10.62 25.31 -2.26
C GLY A 199 -10.84 23.90 -1.74
N ALA A 200 -10.29 22.89 -2.42
CA ALA A 200 -10.22 21.51 -1.95
C ALA A 200 -9.16 21.36 -0.84
N GLY A 201 -9.13 20.19 -0.21
CA GLY A 201 -8.21 19.90 0.89
C GLY A 201 -6.83 19.40 0.41
N PHE A 202 -6.30 18.40 1.09
CA PHE A 202 -4.97 17.87 0.84
C PHE A 202 -4.92 16.97 -0.40
N VAL A 203 -3.81 17.07 -1.14
CA VAL A 203 -3.38 16.05 -2.10
C VAL A 203 -2.28 15.23 -1.45
N VAL A 204 -2.52 13.96 -1.26
CA VAL A 204 -1.57 13.03 -0.65
C VAL A 204 -0.94 12.18 -1.73
N VAL A 205 0.35 12.37 -1.97
CA VAL A 205 1.12 11.49 -2.83
C VAL A 205 1.63 10.33 -1.99
N ASP A 206 1.08 9.14 -2.26
CA ASP A 206 1.46 7.90 -1.57
C ASP A 206 2.63 7.24 -2.30
N GLU A 207 3.81 7.38 -1.74
CA GLU A 207 5.07 6.85 -2.23
C GLU A 207 5.44 5.51 -1.55
N ALA A 208 4.48 4.63 -1.30
CA ALA A 208 4.76 3.33 -0.68
C ALA A 208 5.80 2.52 -1.47
N TYR A 209 5.89 2.71 -2.78
CA TYR A 209 6.84 2.02 -3.67
C TYR A 209 8.08 2.87 -4.01
N ARG A 210 8.35 3.95 -3.26
CA ARG A 210 9.54 4.82 -3.43
C ARG A 210 10.87 4.07 -3.58
N PRO A 211 11.13 2.95 -2.89
CA PRO A 211 12.40 2.24 -3.04
C PRO A 211 12.67 1.73 -4.46
N PHE A 212 11.67 1.62 -5.31
CA PHE A 212 11.77 1.00 -6.64
C PHE A 212 11.69 1.98 -7.80
N THR A 213 11.57 3.28 -7.52
CA THR A 213 11.54 4.38 -8.52
C THR A 213 12.50 5.49 -8.12
N ASP A 214 12.90 6.31 -9.09
CA ASP A 214 13.77 7.48 -8.83
C ASP A 214 12.97 8.75 -8.55
N HIS A 215 11.65 8.71 -8.71
CA HIS A 215 10.76 9.85 -8.50
C HIS A 215 10.36 10.01 -7.03
N SER A 216 10.36 11.25 -6.54
CA SER A 216 9.79 11.59 -5.22
C SER A 216 9.24 13.01 -5.21
N TRP A 217 8.12 13.18 -4.54
CA TRP A 217 7.47 14.45 -4.27
C TRP A 217 7.93 15.09 -2.96
N MET A 218 8.73 14.37 -2.18
CA MET A 218 9.23 14.84 -0.90
C MET A 218 9.97 16.19 -1.00
N PRO A 219 10.89 16.42 -1.97
CA PRO A 219 11.56 17.70 -2.13
C PRO A 219 10.62 18.86 -2.50
N ARG A 220 9.45 18.54 -3.03
CA ARG A 220 8.47 19.50 -3.54
C ARG A 220 7.44 19.98 -2.52
N LEU A 221 7.54 19.51 -1.26
CA LEU A 221 6.65 19.92 -0.17
C LEU A 221 6.60 21.45 0.02
N ALA A 222 7.70 22.15 -0.24
CA ALA A 222 7.76 23.61 -0.13
C ALA A 222 7.01 24.36 -1.24
N GLU A 223 6.77 23.69 -2.38
CA GLU A 223 6.14 24.33 -3.55
C GLU A 223 4.61 24.35 -3.44
N PHE A 224 4.02 23.40 -2.73
CA PHE A 224 2.57 23.21 -2.68
C PHE A 224 2.08 23.13 -1.23
N PRO A 225 1.29 24.12 -0.77
CA PRO A 225 0.83 24.17 0.61
C PRO A 225 -0.17 23.06 0.98
N ASN A 226 -0.82 22.46 -0.01
CA ASN A 226 -1.79 21.38 0.12
C ASN A 226 -1.20 19.98 -0.13
N LEU A 227 0.12 19.87 -0.35
CA LEU A 227 0.80 18.59 -0.57
C LEU A 227 1.13 17.92 0.76
N LEU A 228 0.81 16.64 0.86
CA LEU A 228 1.34 15.70 1.84
C LEU A 228 2.02 14.55 1.09
N VAL A 229 3.14 14.04 1.60
CA VAL A 229 3.81 12.88 1.02
C VAL A 229 3.86 11.76 2.05
N MET A 230 3.32 10.60 1.70
CA MET A 230 3.28 9.42 2.58
C MET A 230 4.24 8.35 2.08
N GLN A 231 5.00 7.75 2.99
CA GLN A 231 5.88 6.61 2.70
C GLN A 231 5.73 5.52 3.77
N THR A 232 6.22 4.32 3.47
CA THR A 232 6.23 3.19 4.40
C THR A 232 7.52 2.39 4.28
N LEU A 233 7.98 1.83 5.38
CA LEU A 233 9.10 0.88 5.39
C LEU A 233 8.67 -0.53 4.95
N SER A 234 7.36 -0.79 4.82
CA SER A 234 6.83 -2.12 4.50
C SER A 234 7.37 -2.67 3.19
N LYS A 235 7.51 -1.82 2.16
CA LYS A 235 7.96 -2.27 0.83
C LYS A 235 9.48 -2.27 0.70
N LEU A 236 10.18 -1.52 1.54
CA LEU A 236 11.65 -1.50 1.61
C LEU A 236 12.23 -2.83 2.13
N GLY A 237 11.46 -3.61 2.91
CA GLY A 237 11.93 -4.87 3.51
C GLY A 237 11.56 -5.03 4.97
N LEU A 238 10.76 -4.11 5.51
CA LEU A 238 10.39 -4.07 6.92
C LEU A 238 8.87 -4.14 7.11
N ALA A 239 8.19 -4.99 6.32
CA ALA A 239 6.73 -5.14 6.41
C ALA A 239 6.27 -5.55 7.82
N GLY A 240 7.02 -6.41 8.51
CA GLY A 240 6.74 -6.86 9.87
C GLY A 240 6.95 -5.78 10.95
N VAL A 241 7.73 -4.73 10.67
CA VAL A 241 7.97 -3.62 11.59
C VAL A 241 6.76 -2.69 11.70
N ARG A 242 5.88 -2.68 10.70
CA ARG A 242 4.64 -1.88 10.70
C ARG A 242 4.89 -0.39 10.89
N LEU A 243 5.80 0.22 10.12
CA LEU A 243 6.11 1.64 10.22
C LEU A 243 5.86 2.36 8.88
N GLY A 244 5.05 3.40 8.94
CA GLY A 244 4.83 4.37 7.88
C GLY A 244 4.89 5.79 8.43
N TYR A 245 4.97 6.76 7.56
CA TYR A 245 4.98 8.18 7.93
C TYR A 245 4.39 9.04 6.82
N VAL A 246 3.85 10.20 7.23
CA VAL A 246 3.44 11.26 6.33
C VAL A 246 4.25 12.50 6.65
N ALA A 247 4.76 13.14 5.59
CA ALA A 247 5.49 14.40 5.65
C ALA A 247 4.58 15.57 5.24
N GLY A 248 4.76 16.69 5.89
CA GLY A 248 3.99 17.89 5.60
C GLY A 248 4.41 19.08 6.47
N ARG A 249 3.64 20.15 6.40
CA ARG A 249 3.84 21.34 7.24
C ARG A 249 3.60 21.01 8.72
N PRO A 250 4.43 21.53 9.64
CA PRO A 250 4.31 21.21 11.08
C PRO A 250 2.93 21.54 11.65
N GLU A 251 2.31 22.63 11.24
CA GLU A 251 0.98 23.03 11.69
C GLU A 251 -0.11 22.05 11.26
N VAL A 252 -0.01 21.47 10.07
CA VAL A 252 -0.93 20.43 9.58
C VAL A 252 -0.73 19.13 10.35
N LEU A 253 0.53 18.73 10.52
CA LEU A 253 0.88 17.50 11.24
C LEU A 253 0.47 17.56 12.72
N ALA A 254 0.54 18.75 13.34
CA ALA A 254 0.09 18.95 14.72
C ALA A 254 -1.43 18.74 14.85
N GLU A 255 -2.23 19.13 13.87
CA GLU A 255 -3.67 18.85 13.86
C GLU A 255 -3.96 17.36 13.62
N LEU A 256 -3.24 16.72 12.71
CA LEU A 256 -3.35 15.28 12.44
C LEU A 256 -2.90 14.43 13.65
N ASP A 257 -1.92 14.91 14.42
CA ASP A 257 -1.45 14.21 15.63
C ASP A 257 -2.54 14.06 16.70
N LYS A 258 -3.55 14.94 16.71
CA LYS A 258 -4.69 14.87 17.65
C LYS A 258 -5.60 13.66 17.44
N VAL A 259 -5.62 13.09 16.23
CA VAL A 259 -6.40 11.87 15.91
C VAL A 259 -5.55 10.60 15.95
N ARG A 260 -4.25 10.73 16.17
CA ARG A 260 -3.34 9.61 16.30
C ARG A 260 -3.58 8.89 17.64
N PRO A 261 -3.73 7.55 17.67
CA PRO A 261 -3.79 6.80 18.92
C PRO A 261 -2.53 7.04 19.77
N PRO A 262 -2.68 7.28 21.08
CA PRO A 262 -1.52 7.42 21.96
C PRO A 262 -0.61 6.20 21.89
N TYR A 263 0.71 6.45 21.84
CA TYR A 263 1.72 5.37 21.82
C TYR A 263 1.56 4.37 20.66
N ASN A 264 1.05 4.82 19.51
CA ASN A 264 0.75 3.96 18.37
C ASN A 264 1.98 3.20 17.81
N ILE A 265 3.18 3.74 17.92
CA ILE A 265 4.43 3.05 17.56
C ILE A 265 4.98 2.39 18.83
N ASN A 266 5.04 1.06 18.83
CA ASN A 266 5.54 0.30 19.97
C ASN A 266 7.08 0.35 20.07
N VAL A 267 7.60 0.06 21.25
CA VAL A 267 9.04 0.17 21.57
C VAL A 267 9.92 -0.76 20.72
N LEU A 268 9.42 -1.94 20.32
CA LEU A 268 10.18 -2.85 19.45
C LEU A 268 10.25 -2.33 18.02
N THR A 269 9.17 -1.78 17.50
CA THR A 269 9.14 -1.11 16.19
C THR A 269 10.14 0.04 16.16
N GLU A 270 10.14 0.90 17.19
CA GLU A 270 11.05 2.04 17.28
C GLU A 270 12.51 1.58 17.31
N ALA A 271 12.86 0.68 18.25
CA ALA A 271 14.22 0.17 18.39
C ALA A 271 14.72 -0.56 17.12
N ALA A 272 13.87 -1.43 16.54
CA ALA A 272 14.22 -2.14 15.34
C ALA A 272 14.45 -1.20 14.15
N ALA A 273 13.54 -0.23 13.94
CA ALA A 273 13.65 0.71 12.84
C ALA A 273 14.89 1.59 12.98
N GLN A 274 15.14 2.18 14.15
CA GLN A 274 16.33 2.99 14.43
C GLN A 274 17.62 2.22 14.17
N TRP A 275 17.72 1.01 14.74
CA TRP A 275 18.91 0.18 14.56
C TRP A 275 19.15 -0.16 13.08
N ILE A 276 18.10 -0.60 12.37
CA ILE A 276 18.19 -1.00 10.97
C ILE A 276 18.55 0.19 10.08
N LEU A 277 17.92 1.34 10.27
CA LEU A 277 18.20 2.54 9.48
C LEU A 277 19.64 3.03 9.68
N THR A 278 20.17 2.90 10.90
CA THR A 278 21.54 3.30 11.22
C THR A 278 22.58 2.33 10.66
N HIS A 279 22.37 1.01 10.79
CA HIS A 279 23.42 0.02 10.56
C HIS A 279 23.21 -0.81 9.29
N ALA A 280 21.99 -0.99 8.84
CA ALA A 280 21.63 -1.87 7.73
C ALA A 280 20.90 -1.16 6.58
N GLY A 281 20.83 0.16 6.58
CA GLY A 281 20.17 0.93 5.54
C GLY A 281 20.69 0.62 4.14
N ALA A 282 22.02 0.51 3.98
CA ALA A 282 22.66 0.16 2.72
C ALA A 282 22.30 -1.26 2.23
N VAL A 283 22.05 -2.20 3.14
CA VAL A 283 21.60 -3.57 2.77
C VAL A 283 20.21 -3.49 2.14
N LEU A 284 19.31 -2.72 2.74
CA LEU A 284 17.95 -2.53 2.19
C LEU A 284 17.99 -1.83 0.83
N ASP A 285 18.87 -0.86 0.64
CA ASP A 285 19.03 -0.15 -0.63
C ASP A 285 19.57 -1.08 -1.73
N ALA A 286 20.54 -1.95 -1.39
CA ALA A 286 21.04 -2.96 -2.30
C ALA A 286 19.95 -3.99 -2.69
N GLN A 287 19.13 -4.43 -1.72
CA GLN A 287 17.98 -5.30 -2.00
C GLN A 287 16.95 -4.62 -2.92
N ALA A 288 16.65 -3.34 -2.69
CA ALA A 288 15.74 -2.58 -3.55
C ALA A 288 16.29 -2.45 -4.98
N ALA A 289 17.59 -2.21 -5.14
CA ALA A 289 18.25 -2.17 -6.44
C ALA A 289 18.20 -3.53 -7.15
N GLN A 290 18.41 -4.64 -6.43
CA GLN A 290 18.28 -5.99 -6.97
C GLN A 290 16.85 -6.26 -7.43
N ILE A 291 15.84 -5.91 -6.65
CA ILE A 291 14.42 -6.05 -7.03
C ILE A 291 14.10 -5.24 -8.29
N ARG A 292 14.67 -4.05 -8.45
CA ARG A 292 14.50 -3.25 -9.69
C ARG A 292 15.07 -3.97 -10.92
N SER A 293 16.25 -4.60 -10.79
CA SER A 293 16.86 -5.42 -11.84
C SER A 293 15.99 -6.64 -12.16
N ASP A 294 15.66 -7.42 -11.11
CA ASP A 294 14.85 -8.64 -11.24
C ASP A 294 13.46 -8.35 -11.83
N ARG A 295 12.89 -7.19 -11.55
CA ARG A 295 11.63 -6.73 -12.17
C ARG A 295 11.75 -6.64 -13.69
N SER A 296 12.85 -6.09 -14.17
CA SER A 296 13.06 -5.92 -15.62
C SER A 296 13.22 -7.28 -16.32
N ASP A 297 14.00 -8.17 -15.71
CA ASP A 297 14.21 -9.52 -16.22
C ASP A 297 12.91 -10.34 -16.19
N LEU A 298 12.16 -10.26 -15.09
CA LEU A 298 10.86 -10.92 -14.96
C LEU A 298 9.84 -10.40 -15.96
N ALA A 299 9.83 -9.10 -16.26
CA ALA A 299 8.92 -8.51 -17.23
C ALA A 299 9.20 -9.01 -18.64
N LEU A 300 10.47 -9.11 -19.02
CA LEU A 300 10.89 -9.66 -20.32
C LEU A 300 10.52 -11.14 -20.45
N ALA A 301 10.85 -11.95 -19.44
CA ALA A 301 10.55 -13.38 -19.42
C ALA A 301 9.03 -13.65 -19.46
N LEU A 302 8.26 -12.87 -18.68
CA LEU A 302 6.81 -12.98 -18.62
C LEU A 302 6.16 -12.62 -19.97
N GLY A 303 6.68 -11.59 -20.64
CA GLY A 303 6.21 -11.17 -21.98
C GLY A 303 6.49 -12.18 -23.09
N ALA A 304 7.45 -13.09 -22.90
CA ALA A 304 7.78 -14.14 -23.84
C ALA A 304 6.89 -15.41 -23.69
N ILE A 305 6.09 -15.51 -22.62
CA ILE A 305 5.23 -16.68 -22.40
C ILE A 305 3.99 -16.62 -23.30
N ALA A 306 3.79 -17.62 -24.13
CA ALA A 306 2.58 -17.76 -24.92
C ALA A 306 1.34 -17.79 -24.02
N GLY A 307 0.32 -17.00 -24.38
CA GLY A 307 -0.90 -16.84 -23.55
C GLY A 307 -0.86 -15.65 -22.58
N VAL A 308 0.28 -15.03 -22.35
CA VAL A 308 0.37 -13.70 -21.73
C VAL A 308 0.07 -12.67 -22.81
N GLN A 309 -1.03 -11.95 -22.66
CA GLN A 309 -1.51 -10.99 -23.66
C GLN A 309 -0.78 -9.64 -23.57
N ARG A 310 -0.42 -9.22 -22.36
CA ARG A 310 0.27 -7.95 -22.09
C ARG A 310 0.95 -7.99 -20.74
N VAL A 311 2.14 -7.45 -20.65
CA VAL A 311 2.81 -7.05 -19.39
C VAL A 311 2.82 -5.53 -19.36
N PHE A 312 2.37 -4.95 -18.26
CA PHE A 312 2.32 -3.50 -18.12
C PHE A 312 3.62 -2.97 -17.51
N HIS A 313 4.00 -1.75 -17.89
CA HIS A 313 5.15 -1.07 -17.31
C HIS A 313 4.95 -0.88 -15.80
N SER A 314 6.03 -1.07 -15.03
CA SER A 314 5.98 -0.92 -13.58
C SER A 314 7.24 -0.26 -13.03
N GLU A 315 7.05 0.63 -12.09
CA GLU A 315 8.07 1.23 -11.24
C GLU A 315 7.93 0.81 -9.77
N ALA A 316 7.10 -0.20 -9.50
CA ALA A 316 6.91 -0.82 -8.18
C ALA A 316 7.71 -2.14 -8.06
N ASN A 317 7.55 -2.87 -6.97
CA ASN A 317 8.13 -4.21 -6.79
C ASN A 317 7.19 -5.34 -7.23
N PHE A 318 6.35 -5.09 -8.20
CA PHE A 318 5.43 -6.05 -8.78
C PHE A 318 5.18 -5.75 -10.25
N LEU A 319 4.65 -6.72 -10.97
CA LEU A 319 4.19 -6.58 -12.34
C LEU A 319 2.69 -6.86 -12.43
N LEU A 320 1.99 -6.05 -13.23
CA LEU A 320 0.65 -6.34 -13.69
C LEU A 320 0.75 -6.97 -15.09
N PHE A 321 0.02 -8.07 -15.32
CA PHE A 321 -0.03 -8.72 -16.62
C PHE A 321 -1.42 -9.24 -16.92
N ARG A 322 -1.74 -9.40 -18.20
CA ARG A 322 -3.07 -9.82 -18.67
C ARG A 322 -3.02 -11.20 -19.31
N VAL A 323 -4.01 -12.04 -18.95
CA VAL A 323 -4.27 -13.37 -19.51
C VAL A 323 -5.73 -13.49 -19.91
N ALA A 324 -6.06 -14.46 -20.78
CA ALA A 324 -7.45 -14.67 -21.22
C ALA A 324 -8.35 -15.18 -20.06
N GLN A 325 -7.82 -16.05 -19.19
CA GLN A 325 -8.58 -16.72 -18.16
C GLN A 325 -7.91 -16.58 -16.78
N PRO A 326 -8.10 -15.45 -16.06
CA PRO A 326 -7.39 -15.19 -14.80
C PRO A 326 -7.73 -16.19 -13.70
N ALA A 327 -8.99 -16.57 -13.51
CA ALA A 327 -9.39 -17.46 -12.43
C ALA A 327 -8.84 -18.89 -12.61
N PRO A 328 -8.93 -19.55 -13.79
CA PRO A 328 -8.24 -20.83 -14.04
C PRO A 328 -6.72 -20.71 -13.90
N THR A 329 -6.11 -19.62 -14.38
CA THR A 329 -4.67 -19.39 -14.25
C THR A 329 -4.26 -19.33 -12.77
N MET A 330 -4.99 -18.59 -11.95
CA MET A 330 -4.76 -18.53 -10.50
C MET A 330 -4.88 -19.90 -9.82
N ALA A 331 -5.92 -20.66 -10.15
CA ALA A 331 -6.11 -22.00 -9.61
C ALA A 331 -4.95 -22.95 -10.01
N GLY A 332 -4.53 -22.90 -11.27
CA GLY A 332 -3.42 -23.68 -11.80
C GLY A 332 -2.07 -23.33 -11.17
N LEU A 333 -1.79 -22.06 -10.94
CA LEU A 333 -0.60 -21.58 -10.23
C LEU A 333 -0.59 -22.05 -8.77
N ARG A 334 -1.72 -21.90 -8.08
CA ARG A 334 -1.85 -22.34 -6.68
C ARG A 334 -1.66 -23.86 -6.54
N ALA A 335 -2.20 -24.65 -7.46
CA ALA A 335 -2.00 -26.10 -7.50
C ALA A 335 -0.52 -26.50 -7.72
N ARG A 336 0.29 -25.60 -8.29
CA ARG A 336 1.74 -25.76 -8.51
C ARG A 336 2.61 -25.07 -7.45
N GLY A 337 2.00 -24.69 -6.32
CA GLY A 337 2.72 -24.13 -5.19
C GLY A 337 3.06 -22.63 -5.32
N VAL A 338 2.41 -21.86 -6.20
CA VAL A 338 2.67 -20.44 -6.38
C VAL A 338 1.41 -19.61 -6.08
N LEU A 339 1.58 -18.58 -5.24
CA LEU A 339 0.52 -17.65 -4.86
C LEU A 339 0.82 -16.24 -5.40
N ILE A 340 -0.02 -15.76 -6.30
CA ILE A 340 -0.04 -14.36 -6.79
C ILE A 340 -1.41 -13.73 -6.50
N LYS A 341 -1.66 -12.53 -6.98
CA LYS A 341 -2.92 -11.80 -6.74
C LYS A 341 -3.78 -11.71 -8.00
N ASP A 342 -5.02 -12.21 -7.92
CA ASP A 342 -6.05 -11.90 -8.93
C ASP A 342 -6.63 -10.51 -8.63
N VAL A 343 -6.51 -9.59 -9.60
CA VAL A 343 -7.08 -8.24 -9.54
C VAL A 343 -8.13 -8.01 -10.63
N SER A 344 -8.44 -9.06 -11.40
CA SER A 344 -9.28 -8.98 -12.61
C SER A 344 -10.71 -8.48 -12.36
N ARG A 345 -11.20 -8.63 -11.14
CA ARG A 345 -12.57 -8.24 -10.74
C ARG A 345 -12.61 -6.91 -9.97
N ALA A 346 -11.47 -6.30 -9.68
CA ALA A 346 -11.42 -5.09 -8.85
C ALA A 346 -11.91 -3.85 -9.62
N HIS A 347 -11.74 -3.81 -10.95
CA HIS A 347 -12.18 -2.70 -11.79
C HIS A 347 -12.29 -3.17 -13.25
N PRO A 348 -13.18 -2.62 -14.09
CA PRO A 348 -13.31 -3.01 -15.50
C PRO A 348 -12.00 -2.92 -16.30
N LEU A 349 -11.16 -1.89 -16.08
CA LEU A 349 -9.85 -1.74 -16.72
C LEU A 349 -8.87 -2.88 -16.40
N LEU A 350 -9.10 -3.59 -15.29
CA LEU A 350 -8.29 -4.73 -14.86
C LEU A 350 -8.80 -6.08 -15.37
N ALA A 351 -9.81 -6.10 -16.24
CA ALA A 351 -10.32 -7.36 -16.80
C ALA A 351 -9.17 -8.22 -17.37
N GLY A 352 -9.10 -9.47 -16.94
CA GLY A 352 -8.03 -10.40 -17.32
C GLY A 352 -6.69 -10.18 -16.61
N CYS A 353 -6.56 -9.21 -15.70
CA CYS A 353 -5.27 -8.86 -15.09
C CYS A 353 -4.99 -9.64 -13.81
N LEU A 354 -3.74 -10.10 -13.72
CA LEU A 354 -3.12 -10.70 -12.53
C LEU A 354 -1.93 -9.83 -12.12
N ARG A 355 -1.61 -9.81 -10.81
CA ARG A 355 -0.46 -9.08 -10.27
C ARG A 355 0.48 -10.04 -9.56
N VAL A 356 1.76 -10.01 -9.93
CA VAL A 356 2.83 -10.81 -9.33
C VAL A 356 3.86 -9.90 -8.68
N THR A 357 4.23 -10.19 -7.43
CA THR A 357 5.36 -9.55 -6.74
C THR A 357 6.67 -10.05 -7.34
N VAL A 358 7.67 -9.18 -7.45
CA VAL A 358 9.04 -9.59 -7.82
C VAL A 358 9.65 -10.33 -6.63
N GLY A 359 9.88 -11.63 -6.82
CA GLY A 359 10.53 -12.52 -5.85
C GLY A 359 12.04 -12.56 -6.01
N THR A 360 12.68 -13.46 -5.26
CA THR A 360 14.08 -13.86 -5.52
C THR A 360 14.18 -14.56 -6.88
N ALA A 361 15.39 -14.69 -7.43
CA ALA A 361 15.59 -15.38 -8.71
C ALA A 361 14.99 -16.80 -8.72
N PRO A 362 15.15 -17.66 -7.68
CA PRO A 362 14.47 -18.96 -7.62
C PRO A 362 12.94 -18.86 -7.57
N GLU A 363 12.37 -17.89 -6.84
CA GLU A 363 10.91 -17.70 -6.76
C GLU A 363 10.34 -17.23 -8.09
N ASN A 364 11.02 -16.29 -8.77
CA ASN A 364 10.64 -15.83 -10.11
C ASN A 364 10.70 -16.98 -11.12
N ALA A 365 11.74 -17.82 -11.08
CA ALA A 365 11.87 -18.99 -11.96
C ALA A 365 10.73 -20.00 -11.69
N ALA A 366 10.42 -20.28 -10.43
CA ALA A 366 9.32 -21.19 -10.06
C ALA A 366 7.96 -20.66 -10.57
N PHE A 367 7.72 -19.37 -10.45
CA PHE A 367 6.53 -18.71 -10.98
C PHE A 367 6.43 -18.84 -12.51
N LEU A 368 7.52 -18.52 -13.25
CA LEU A 368 7.53 -18.58 -14.71
C LEU A 368 7.30 -20.01 -15.21
N VAL A 369 7.94 -21.01 -14.60
CA VAL A 369 7.72 -22.45 -14.92
C VAL A 369 6.28 -22.87 -14.68
N ALA A 370 5.72 -22.48 -13.52
CA ALA A 370 4.34 -22.79 -13.18
C ALA A 370 3.35 -22.12 -14.14
N LEU A 371 3.56 -20.85 -14.48
CA LEU A 371 2.69 -20.10 -15.39
C LEU A 371 2.72 -20.67 -16.80
N HIS A 372 3.91 -21.00 -17.34
CA HIS A 372 4.07 -21.62 -18.65
C HIS A 372 3.27 -22.93 -18.70
N ALA A 373 3.47 -23.83 -17.74
CA ALA A 373 2.75 -25.12 -17.67
C ALA A 373 1.22 -24.97 -17.55
N VAL A 374 0.74 -23.89 -16.91
CA VAL A 374 -0.71 -23.61 -16.80
C VAL A 374 -1.27 -23.13 -18.13
N LEU A 375 -0.57 -22.21 -18.80
CA LEU A 375 -1.06 -21.60 -20.03
C LEU A 375 -0.95 -22.56 -21.23
N ASP A 376 0.09 -23.41 -21.30
CA ASP A 376 0.21 -24.46 -22.32
C ASP A 376 -0.87 -25.54 -22.15
N GLY A 377 -1.12 -25.97 -20.91
CA GLY A 377 -2.17 -26.94 -20.64
C GLY A 377 -3.58 -26.43 -20.98
N ALA A 378 -3.78 -25.10 -20.89
CA ALA A 378 -5.05 -24.48 -21.28
C ALA A 378 -5.24 -24.41 -22.81
N GLN A 379 -4.16 -24.36 -23.58
CA GLN A 379 -4.20 -24.36 -25.07
C GLN A 379 -4.49 -25.75 -25.65
N THR A 380 -4.14 -26.81 -24.90
CA THR A 380 -4.32 -28.20 -25.35
C THR A 380 -5.66 -28.82 -24.94
N ALA A 381 -6.44 -28.14 -24.09
CA ALA A 381 -7.80 -28.61 -23.74
C ALA A 381 -8.74 -28.33 -24.94
N PRO A 382 -9.43 -29.37 -25.51
CA PRO A 382 -10.39 -29.16 -26.58
C PRO A 382 -11.48 -28.20 -26.11
N ALA A 383 -11.83 -27.23 -26.96
CA ALA A 383 -13.00 -26.38 -26.76
C ALA A 383 -14.20 -27.34 -26.55
N ASN A 384 -14.78 -27.35 -25.37
CA ASN A 384 -15.98 -28.13 -25.11
C ASN A 384 -17.11 -27.54 -25.99
N PRO A 385 -17.85 -28.40 -26.73
CA PRO A 385 -18.86 -27.98 -27.69
C PRO A 385 -20.05 -27.25 -27.06
#